data_95680be1b9a01f2cd9db7ec1f716efa8
#
_entry.id   95680be1b9a01f2cd9db7ec1f716efa8
#
_cell.length_a   1.000
_cell.length_b   1.000
_cell.length_c   1.000
_cell.angle_alpha   90.00
_cell.angle_beta   90.00
_cell.angle_gamma   90.00
#
_symmetry.space_group_name_H-M   'P 1'
#
loop_
_entity.id
_entity.type
_entity.pdbx_description
1 polymer ?
#
loop_
_entity_poly.entity_id
_entity_poly.type
_entity_poly.pdbx_seq_one_letter_code
_entity_poly.pdbx_strand_id
1 'polypeptide(L)'
;MSKPESGHFKGTMGQKNSYKNSYNNPDKHDIIVTKGIDTREHPTKYKQLSSKKQKELRAKREARTITKKEYKRLEWQRRLNIRRRAGIDNFWEREQALVDQKLPTTRNWSDEQRDDILKGKRPKFKGVTIQSHHKYSVAKYPHLANNGKLIYPATHSEHINRWHGKDYKKSQPGKPVNPQYKEEF
;
A
#
# COMPACT_ATOMS: atom_id res chain seq x y z
N MET A 1 18.90 44.46 -24.87
CA MET A 1 17.89 43.50 -24.33
C MET A 1 18.42 42.09 -24.61
N SER A 2 19.04 41.48 -23.60
CA SER A 2 19.70 40.16 -23.70
C SER A 2 18.69 39.08 -23.27
N LYS A 3 18.55 38.02 -24.09
CA LYS A 3 17.74 36.84 -23.78
C LYS A 3 18.45 35.97 -22.74
N PRO A 4 17.75 35.33 -21.77
CA PRO A 4 18.37 34.35 -20.89
C PRO A 4 18.54 33.01 -21.60
N GLU A 5 19.72 32.40 -21.39
CA GLU A 5 20.08 31.09 -21.89
C GLU A 5 19.32 29.99 -21.14
N SER A 6 18.82 29.01 -21.92
CA SER A 6 18.19 27.80 -21.41
C SER A 6 19.24 26.83 -20.87
N GLY A 7 19.27 26.64 -19.55
CA GLY A 7 20.13 25.64 -18.90
C GLY A 7 19.70 24.22 -19.27
N HIS A 8 20.55 23.50 -19.99
CA HIS A 8 20.41 22.06 -20.25
C HIS A 8 20.73 21.26 -18.99
N PHE A 9 19.71 20.63 -18.44
CA PHE A 9 19.89 19.66 -17.34
C PHE A 9 20.45 18.35 -17.92
N LYS A 10 21.76 18.12 -17.73
CA LYS A 10 22.39 16.83 -18.07
C LYS A 10 21.99 15.81 -17.00
N GLY A 11 21.04 14.95 -17.32
CA GLY A 11 20.71 13.78 -16.52
C GLY A 11 21.88 12.80 -16.49
N THR A 12 22.39 12.49 -15.31
CA THR A 12 23.39 11.45 -15.09
C THR A 12 22.77 10.07 -15.36
N MET A 13 23.10 9.49 -16.51
CA MET A 13 22.96 8.05 -16.74
C MET A 13 23.98 7.33 -15.85
N GLY A 14 23.52 6.50 -14.93
CA GLY A 14 24.43 5.63 -14.20
C GLY A 14 23.84 4.97 -12.97
N GLN A 15 22.77 4.19 -13.12
CA GLN A 15 22.50 3.08 -12.19
C GLN A 15 21.68 1.98 -12.91
N LYS A 16 22.36 1.31 -13.85
CA LYS A 16 21.87 0.03 -14.38
C LYS A 16 22.38 -1.10 -13.45
N ASN A 17 21.48 -1.98 -13.04
CA ASN A 17 21.76 -3.34 -12.55
C ASN A 17 21.96 -3.57 -11.04
N SER A 18 20.97 -3.29 -10.20
CA SER A 18 20.89 -4.02 -8.93
C SER A 18 19.53 -4.69 -8.66
N TYR A 19 18.56 -4.55 -9.56
CA TYR A 19 17.20 -5.05 -9.32
C TYR A 19 16.91 -6.47 -9.82
N LYS A 20 17.81 -7.09 -10.58
CA LYS A 20 17.52 -8.39 -11.24
C LYS A 20 17.49 -9.62 -10.31
N ASN A 21 18.00 -9.55 -9.07
CA ASN A 21 18.16 -10.74 -8.22
C ASN A 21 17.39 -10.75 -6.89
N SER A 22 16.58 -9.74 -6.59
CA SER A 22 15.92 -9.64 -5.27
C SER A 22 14.50 -10.23 -5.23
N TYR A 23 13.88 -10.46 -6.39
CA TYR A 23 12.49 -10.91 -6.44
C TYR A 23 12.25 -12.37 -6.08
N ASN A 24 13.30 -13.21 -6.12
CA ASN A 24 13.20 -14.65 -5.82
C ASN A 24 13.47 -15.00 -4.33
N ASN A 25 13.78 -14.02 -3.49
CA ASN A 25 13.96 -14.23 -2.05
C ASN A 25 13.15 -13.19 -1.27
N PRO A 26 12.00 -13.59 -0.68
CA PRO A 26 11.12 -12.67 0.04
C PRO A 26 11.82 -11.95 1.21
N ASP A 27 12.77 -12.60 1.88
CA ASP A 27 13.52 -11.99 2.99
C ASP A 27 14.48 -10.89 2.52
N LYS A 28 15.11 -11.05 1.36
CA LYS A 28 15.98 -10.02 0.77
C LYS A 28 15.18 -8.83 0.24
N HIS A 29 14.00 -9.07 -0.34
CA HIS A 29 13.13 -8.01 -0.82
C HIS A 29 12.65 -7.10 0.30
N ASP A 30 12.28 -7.66 1.45
CA ASP A 30 11.82 -6.89 2.60
C ASP A 30 12.94 -6.04 3.21
N ILE A 31 14.17 -6.54 3.26
CA ILE A 31 15.33 -5.76 3.73
C ILE A 31 15.60 -4.53 2.83
N ILE A 32 15.50 -4.70 1.51
CA ILE A 32 15.71 -3.60 0.56
C ILE A 32 14.59 -2.57 0.65
N VAL A 33 13.35 -3.01 0.77
CA VAL A 33 12.17 -2.14 0.82
C VAL A 33 12.10 -1.34 2.11
N THR A 34 12.61 -1.88 3.22
CA THR A 34 12.52 -1.25 4.54
C THR A 34 13.78 -0.47 4.92
N LYS A 35 14.86 -0.50 4.12
CA LYS A 35 16.07 0.27 4.39
C LYS A 35 15.74 1.78 4.53
N GLY A 36 16.07 2.35 5.67
CA GLY A 36 15.80 3.76 5.98
C GLY A 36 14.36 4.06 6.42
N ILE A 37 13.52 3.02 6.62
CA ILE A 37 12.14 3.17 7.11
C ILE A 37 12.11 2.79 8.60
N ASP A 38 11.45 3.60 9.41
CA ASP A 38 11.19 3.25 10.81
C ASP A 38 10.12 2.15 10.88
N THR A 39 10.57 0.92 11.15
CA THR A 39 9.72 -0.27 11.29
C THR A 39 9.34 -0.61 12.74
N ARG A 40 9.60 0.31 13.69
CA ARG A 40 9.16 0.15 15.07
C ARG A 40 7.65 0.31 15.19
N GLU A 41 7.04 -0.39 16.14
CA GLU A 41 5.63 -0.20 16.43
C GLU A 41 5.37 1.18 17.03
N HIS A 42 4.42 1.91 16.46
CA HIS A 42 3.88 3.16 16.98
C HIS A 42 2.37 3.02 17.14
N PRO A 43 1.90 2.16 18.07
CA PRO A 43 0.48 1.86 18.20
C PRO A 43 -0.31 3.14 18.48
N THR A 44 -1.43 3.27 17.81
CA THR A 44 -2.27 4.44 17.97
C THR A 44 -2.97 4.45 19.32
N LYS A 45 -3.14 5.63 19.90
CA LYS A 45 -3.97 5.84 21.10
C LYS A 45 -5.44 5.44 20.88
N TYR A 46 -5.89 5.46 19.64
CA TYR A 46 -7.28 5.18 19.28
C TYR A 46 -7.40 3.87 18.49
N LYS A 47 -8.34 3.01 18.88
CA LYS A 47 -8.78 1.92 18.00
C LYS A 47 -9.49 2.50 16.78
N GLN A 48 -9.35 1.84 15.63
CA GLN A 48 -10.07 2.22 14.42
C GLN A 48 -11.59 2.19 14.67
N LEU A 49 -12.28 3.18 14.12
CA LEU A 49 -13.74 3.26 14.20
C LEU A 49 -14.38 2.32 13.18
N SER A 50 -15.39 1.58 13.59
CA SER A 50 -16.25 0.84 12.65
C SER A 50 -16.95 1.80 11.69
N SER A 51 -17.37 1.30 10.52
CA SER A 51 -18.12 2.10 9.54
C SER A 51 -19.40 2.70 10.14
N LYS A 52 -20.12 1.92 10.97
CA LYS A 52 -21.31 2.38 11.70
C LYS A 52 -20.98 3.57 12.59
N LYS A 53 -19.90 3.48 13.39
CA LYS A 53 -19.51 4.57 14.31
C LYS A 53 -18.99 5.79 13.56
N GLN A 54 -18.31 5.62 12.43
CA GLN A 54 -17.92 6.75 11.58
C GLN A 54 -19.13 7.48 11.03
N LYS A 55 -20.16 6.76 10.55
CA LYS A 55 -21.41 7.35 10.06
C LYS A 55 -22.14 8.12 11.16
N GLU A 56 -22.28 7.53 12.35
CA GLU A 56 -22.88 8.19 13.53
C GLU A 56 -22.16 9.51 13.87
N LEU A 57 -20.83 9.48 13.96
CA LEU A 57 -20.05 10.67 14.34
C LEU A 57 -20.09 11.76 13.24
N ARG A 58 -20.18 11.38 11.97
CA ARG A 58 -20.40 12.36 10.88
C ARG A 58 -21.77 13.03 11.01
N ALA A 59 -22.83 12.26 11.29
CA ALA A 59 -24.17 12.83 11.51
C ALA A 59 -24.18 13.80 12.70
N LYS A 60 -23.55 13.43 13.83
CA LYS A 60 -23.37 14.32 14.97
C LYS A 60 -22.61 15.62 14.62
N ARG A 61 -21.57 15.51 13.77
CA ARG A 61 -20.82 16.69 13.31
C ARG A 61 -21.71 17.62 12.48
N GLU A 62 -22.51 17.07 11.57
CA GLU A 62 -23.45 17.83 10.74
C GLU A 62 -24.53 18.51 11.58
N ALA A 63 -25.06 17.77 12.57
CA ALA A 63 -26.02 18.30 13.54
C ALA A 63 -25.42 19.23 14.61
N ARG A 64 -24.09 19.47 14.57
CA ARG A 64 -23.34 20.29 15.56
C ARG A 64 -23.47 19.79 17.01
N THR A 65 -23.75 18.50 17.20
CA THR A 65 -23.89 17.85 18.52
C THR A 65 -22.69 16.99 18.90
N ILE A 66 -21.67 16.95 18.06
CA ILE A 66 -20.45 16.18 18.31
C ILE A 66 -19.62 16.82 19.44
N THR A 67 -19.18 15.99 20.38
CA THR A 67 -18.27 16.46 21.44
C THR A 67 -16.84 16.66 20.91
N LYS A 68 -16.03 17.48 21.58
CA LYS A 68 -14.60 17.69 21.24
C LYS A 68 -13.81 16.39 21.19
N LYS A 69 -14.10 15.43 22.10
CA LYS A 69 -13.43 14.11 22.14
C LYS A 69 -13.81 13.25 20.94
N GLU A 70 -15.10 13.20 20.59
CA GLU A 70 -15.61 12.47 19.43
C GLU A 70 -15.07 13.07 18.13
N TYR A 71 -15.05 14.41 18.03
CA TYR A 71 -14.50 15.10 16.86
C TYR A 71 -13.01 14.77 16.64
N LYS A 72 -12.17 14.85 17.68
CA LYS A 72 -10.76 14.49 17.60
C LYS A 72 -10.58 13.05 17.11
N ARG A 73 -11.41 12.11 17.58
CA ARG A 73 -11.36 10.71 17.17
C ARG A 73 -11.79 10.51 15.73
N LEU A 74 -12.85 11.20 15.28
CA LEU A 74 -13.32 11.18 13.89
C LEU A 74 -12.26 11.73 12.93
N GLU A 75 -11.64 12.87 13.26
CA GLU A 75 -10.58 13.48 12.46
C GLU A 75 -9.32 12.60 12.40
N TRP A 76 -8.93 11.97 13.49
CA TRP A 76 -7.85 11.01 13.47
C TRP A 76 -8.15 9.85 12.50
N GLN A 77 -9.34 9.27 12.57
CA GLN A 77 -9.76 8.21 11.65
C GLN A 77 -9.79 8.66 10.18
N ARG A 78 -10.26 9.87 9.93
CA ARG A 78 -10.26 10.46 8.57
C ARG A 78 -8.84 10.56 8.01
N ARG A 79 -7.91 11.10 8.79
CA ARG A 79 -6.50 11.23 8.40
C ARG A 79 -5.85 9.87 8.15
N LEU A 80 -6.14 8.88 9.00
CA LEU A 80 -5.65 7.53 8.81
C LEU A 80 -6.17 6.91 7.50
N ASN A 81 -7.46 7.09 7.20
CA ASN A 81 -8.06 6.59 5.96
C ASN A 81 -7.43 7.24 4.72
N ILE A 82 -7.15 8.54 4.75
CA ILE A 82 -6.46 9.25 3.68
C ILE A 82 -5.06 8.67 3.47
N ARG A 83 -4.29 8.46 4.54
CA ARG A 83 -2.95 7.87 4.45
C ARG A 83 -2.98 6.45 3.88
N ARG A 84 -3.93 5.62 4.34
CA ARG A 84 -4.11 4.26 3.80
C ARG A 84 -4.38 4.27 2.30
N ARG A 85 -5.27 5.17 1.87
CA ARG A 85 -5.60 5.32 0.45
C ARG A 85 -4.39 5.77 -0.35
N ALA A 86 -3.68 6.80 0.11
CA ALA A 86 -2.46 7.29 -0.54
C ALA A 86 -1.40 6.17 -0.69
N GLY A 87 -1.22 5.30 0.31
CA GLY A 87 -0.31 4.15 0.20
C GLY A 87 -0.72 3.19 -0.92
N ILE A 88 -2.02 2.92 -1.04
CA ILE A 88 -2.55 2.06 -2.09
C ILE A 88 -2.40 2.71 -3.47
N ASP A 89 -2.72 3.99 -3.60
CA ASP A 89 -2.62 4.73 -4.85
C ASP A 89 -1.15 4.82 -5.29
N ASN A 90 -0.22 5.19 -4.40
CA ASN A 90 1.23 5.21 -4.67
C ASN A 90 1.78 3.83 -5.10
N PHE A 91 1.23 2.74 -4.57
CA PHE A 91 1.60 1.40 -5.01
C PHE A 91 1.19 1.17 -6.47
N TRP A 92 -0.06 1.43 -6.83
CA TRP A 92 -0.56 1.18 -8.17
C TRP A 92 0.04 2.11 -9.22
N GLU A 93 0.31 3.37 -8.88
CA GLU A 93 1.07 4.29 -9.73
C GLU A 93 2.48 3.77 -10.02
N ARG A 94 3.15 3.21 -9.01
CA ARG A 94 4.45 2.57 -9.19
C ARG A 94 4.35 1.31 -10.06
N GLU A 95 3.37 0.45 -9.83
CA GLU A 95 3.18 -0.75 -10.67
C GLU A 95 2.90 -0.37 -12.12
N GLN A 96 2.08 0.66 -12.36
CA GLN A 96 1.82 1.18 -13.70
C GLN A 96 3.12 1.65 -14.38
N ALA A 97 3.94 2.41 -13.69
CA ALA A 97 5.23 2.86 -14.22
C ALA A 97 6.19 1.70 -14.53
N LEU A 98 6.20 0.64 -13.68
CA LEU A 98 7.01 -0.56 -13.94
C LEU A 98 6.52 -1.33 -15.16
N VAL A 99 5.20 -1.48 -15.32
CA VAL A 99 4.61 -2.15 -16.50
C VAL A 99 4.90 -1.36 -17.77
N ASP A 100 4.72 -0.04 -17.75
CA ASP A 100 4.98 0.86 -18.90
C ASP A 100 6.43 0.79 -19.35
N GLN A 101 7.37 0.79 -18.41
CA GLN A 101 8.81 0.68 -18.68
C GLN A 101 9.28 -0.76 -18.93
N LYS A 102 8.40 -1.75 -18.94
CA LYS A 102 8.72 -3.18 -19.10
C LYS A 102 9.74 -3.67 -18.05
N LEU A 103 9.70 -3.10 -16.87
CA LEU A 103 10.55 -3.49 -15.73
C LEU A 103 9.88 -4.60 -14.90
N PRO A 104 10.66 -5.33 -14.07
CA PRO A 104 10.10 -6.30 -13.13
C PRO A 104 9.07 -5.67 -12.20
N THR A 105 7.89 -6.26 -12.13
CA THR A 105 6.74 -5.84 -11.32
C THR A 105 6.65 -6.64 -10.01
N THR A 106 5.79 -6.22 -9.09
CA THR A 106 5.63 -6.90 -7.78
C THR A 106 5.08 -8.33 -7.93
N ARG A 107 4.27 -8.58 -8.97
CA ARG A 107 3.74 -9.90 -9.33
C ARG A 107 3.98 -10.19 -10.80
N ASN A 108 3.85 -11.46 -11.18
CA ASN A 108 3.91 -11.86 -12.59
C ASN A 108 2.53 -11.64 -13.25
N TRP A 109 2.24 -10.36 -13.60
CA TRP A 109 0.98 -9.97 -14.21
C TRP A 109 0.79 -10.60 -15.60
N SER A 110 -0.40 -11.15 -15.87
CA SER A 110 -0.79 -11.54 -17.24
C SER A 110 -0.93 -10.32 -18.14
N ASP A 111 -0.98 -10.54 -19.47
CA ASP A 111 -1.12 -9.44 -20.42
C ASP A 111 -2.41 -8.63 -20.19
N GLU A 112 -3.53 -9.30 -19.89
CA GLU A 112 -4.79 -8.64 -19.55
C GLU A 112 -4.66 -7.78 -18.27
N GLN A 113 -3.97 -8.30 -17.25
CA GLN A 113 -3.73 -7.57 -16.01
C GLN A 113 -2.80 -6.38 -16.21
N ARG A 114 -1.77 -6.53 -17.06
CA ARG A 114 -0.89 -5.42 -17.45
C ARG A 114 -1.65 -4.32 -18.17
N ASP A 115 -2.55 -4.70 -19.09
CA ASP A 115 -3.41 -3.75 -19.80
C ASP A 115 -4.36 -3.00 -18.86
N ASP A 116 -4.96 -3.68 -17.89
CA ASP A 116 -5.75 -3.03 -16.84
C ASP A 116 -4.91 -2.02 -16.03
N ILE A 117 -3.70 -2.42 -15.63
CA ILE A 117 -2.78 -1.55 -14.87
C ILE A 117 -2.39 -0.31 -15.67
N LEU A 118 -2.05 -0.46 -16.96
CA LEU A 118 -1.71 0.66 -17.85
C LEU A 118 -2.88 1.64 -18.01
N LYS A 119 -4.11 1.15 -18.00
CA LYS A 119 -5.33 1.97 -18.03
C LYS A 119 -5.69 2.58 -16.68
N GLY A 120 -4.84 2.45 -15.66
CA GLY A 120 -5.12 2.92 -14.29
C GLY A 120 -6.20 2.14 -13.56
N LYS A 121 -6.55 0.95 -14.06
CA LYS A 121 -7.52 0.06 -13.44
C LYS A 121 -6.80 -0.94 -12.52
N ARG A 122 -7.51 -1.39 -11.49
CA ARG A 122 -7.02 -2.50 -10.67
C ARG A 122 -7.27 -3.83 -11.39
N PRO A 123 -6.24 -4.66 -11.57
CA PRO A 123 -6.38 -5.92 -12.28
C PRO A 123 -7.27 -6.88 -11.49
N LYS A 124 -7.78 -7.87 -12.21
CA LYS A 124 -8.62 -8.93 -11.66
C LYS A 124 -7.90 -10.26 -11.73
N PHE A 125 -8.25 -11.16 -10.84
CA PHE A 125 -7.91 -12.58 -10.90
C PHE A 125 -9.20 -13.40 -10.80
N LYS A 126 -9.49 -14.23 -11.79
CA LYS A 126 -10.74 -15.00 -11.89
C LYS A 126 -11.99 -14.11 -11.68
N GLY A 127 -12.01 -12.93 -12.30
CA GLY A 127 -13.11 -11.98 -12.22
C GLY A 127 -13.18 -11.13 -10.96
N VAL A 128 -12.36 -11.40 -9.94
CA VAL A 128 -12.33 -10.68 -8.67
C VAL A 128 -11.16 -9.67 -8.65
N THR A 129 -11.45 -8.43 -8.27
CA THR A 129 -10.43 -7.37 -8.17
C THR A 129 -9.38 -7.73 -7.13
N ILE A 130 -8.10 -7.60 -7.51
CA ILE A 130 -6.96 -7.83 -6.63
C ILE A 130 -6.95 -6.79 -5.50
N GLN A 131 -6.78 -7.27 -4.28
CA GLN A 131 -6.78 -6.47 -3.07
C GLN A 131 -5.37 -5.93 -2.78
N SER A 132 -5.31 -4.76 -2.15
CA SER A 132 -4.05 -4.15 -1.72
C SER A 132 -3.88 -4.36 -0.22
N HIS A 133 -2.97 -5.25 0.16
CA HIS A 133 -2.67 -5.59 1.55
C HIS A 133 -1.54 -4.71 2.10
N HIS A 134 -1.74 -4.09 3.27
CA HIS A 134 -0.67 -3.41 4.00
C HIS A 134 0.19 -4.45 4.73
N LYS A 135 1.43 -4.66 4.30
CA LYS A 135 2.39 -5.60 4.92
C LYS A 135 2.66 -5.29 6.39
N TYR A 136 2.47 -4.05 6.80
CA TYR A 136 2.52 -3.58 8.18
C TYR A 136 1.12 -3.15 8.64
N SER A 137 0.62 -3.79 9.68
CA SER A 137 -0.72 -3.48 10.21
C SER A 137 -0.88 -1.99 10.52
N VAL A 138 -1.87 -1.36 9.90
CA VAL A 138 -2.11 0.08 10.07
C VAL A 138 -2.47 0.45 11.52
N ALA A 139 -2.93 -0.51 12.32
CA ALA A 139 -3.19 -0.30 13.75
C ALA A 139 -1.92 -0.15 14.58
N LYS A 140 -0.86 -0.88 14.21
CA LYS A 140 0.44 -0.86 14.90
C LYS A 140 1.44 0.07 14.24
N TYR A 141 1.33 0.26 12.93
CA TYR A 141 2.26 1.04 12.10
C TYR A 141 1.53 2.13 11.28
N PRO A 142 0.74 3.02 11.92
CA PRO A 142 -0.03 4.04 11.20
C PRO A 142 0.86 5.03 10.43
N HIS A 143 2.11 5.21 10.85
CA HIS A 143 3.11 6.05 10.19
C HIS A 143 3.54 5.49 8.83
N LEU A 144 3.41 4.18 8.60
CA LEU A 144 3.74 3.50 7.35
C LEU A 144 2.55 3.37 6.38
N ALA A 145 1.36 3.77 6.79
CA ALA A 145 0.12 3.53 6.05
C ALA A 145 0.09 4.14 4.63
N ASN A 146 0.85 5.20 4.37
CA ASN A 146 0.94 5.86 3.06
C ASN A 146 2.14 5.42 2.21
N ASN A 147 2.92 4.43 2.67
CA ASN A 147 4.08 3.95 1.92
C ASN A 147 3.67 2.85 0.93
N GLY A 148 3.63 3.18 -0.37
CA GLY A 148 3.27 2.23 -1.44
C GLY A 148 4.22 1.04 -1.56
N LYS A 149 5.49 1.16 -1.13
CA LYS A 149 6.46 0.05 -1.14
C LYS A 149 6.09 -1.06 -0.16
N LEU A 150 5.25 -0.75 0.84
CA LEU A 150 4.79 -1.68 1.87
C LEU A 150 3.38 -2.22 1.61
N ILE A 151 2.87 -2.04 0.40
CA ILE A 151 1.64 -2.66 -0.09
C ILE A 151 1.99 -3.92 -0.89
N TYR A 152 1.17 -4.95 -0.72
CA TYR A 152 1.25 -6.17 -1.50
C TYR A 152 -0.09 -6.46 -2.19
N PRO A 153 -0.09 -6.71 -3.51
CA PRO A 153 -1.31 -7.05 -4.24
C PRO A 153 -1.61 -8.54 -4.06
N ALA A 154 -2.71 -8.84 -3.40
CA ALA A 154 -3.12 -10.19 -3.06
C ALA A 154 -4.51 -10.51 -3.64
N THR A 155 -4.72 -11.74 -4.07
CA THR A 155 -6.09 -12.23 -4.31
C THR A 155 -6.87 -12.26 -2.99
N HIS A 156 -8.19 -12.42 -3.05
CA HIS A 156 -9.01 -12.51 -1.85
C HIS A 156 -8.59 -13.72 -0.97
N SER A 157 -8.32 -14.86 -1.60
CA SER A 157 -7.89 -16.09 -0.92
C SER A 157 -6.50 -15.91 -0.27
N GLU A 158 -5.54 -15.34 -1.00
CA GLU A 158 -4.21 -15.04 -0.46
C GLU A 158 -4.30 -14.06 0.71
N HIS A 159 -5.12 -13.01 0.61
CA HIS A 159 -5.28 -12.02 1.66
C HIS A 159 -5.76 -12.66 2.96
N ILE A 160 -6.77 -13.55 2.89
CA ILE A 160 -7.30 -14.24 4.06
C ILE A 160 -6.35 -15.34 4.55
N ASN A 161 -5.94 -16.24 3.65
CA ASN A 161 -5.28 -17.49 4.06
C ASN A 161 -3.77 -17.33 4.25
N ARG A 162 -3.10 -16.56 3.36
CA ARG A 162 -1.67 -16.33 3.41
C ARG A 162 -1.31 -15.20 4.37
N TRP A 163 -1.89 -14.00 4.14
CA TRP A 163 -1.52 -12.81 4.90
C TRP A 163 -2.09 -12.76 6.31
N HIS A 164 -3.29 -13.27 6.52
CA HIS A 164 -3.99 -13.25 7.81
C HIS A 164 -4.13 -14.63 8.49
N GLY A 165 -3.72 -15.73 7.83
CA GLY A 165 -3.83 -17.07 8.41
C GLY A 165 -5.25 -17.43 8.86
N LYS A 166 -6.26 -17.06 8.06
CA LYS A 166 -7.71 -17.21 8.30
C LYS A 166 -8.29 -16.34 9.42
N ASP A 167 -7.50 -15.43 10.02
CA ASP A 167 -7.98 -14.52 11.04
C ASP A 167 -7.49 -13.09 10.76
N TYR A 168 -8.39 -12.21 10.31
CA TYR A 168 -8.07 -10.81 9.99
C TYR A 168 -7.44 -10.00 11.13
N LYS A 169 -7.50 -10.48 12.36
CA LYS A 169 -6.84 -9.84 13.49
C LYS A 169 -5.35 -10.19 13.57
N LYS A 170 -4.94 -11.29 12.93
CA LYS A 170 -3.55 -11.71 12.88
C LYS A 170 -2.82 -10.96 11.77
N SER A 171 -1.64 -10.49 12.08
CA SER A 171 -0.70 -9.88 11.12
C SER A 171 0.72 -10.02 11.65
N GLN A 172 1.65 -10.23 10.74
CA GLN A 172 3.08 -10.15 11.01
C GLN A 172 3.66 -8.96 10.23
N PRO A 173 4.57 -8.19 10.81
CA PRO A 173 5.18 -7.06 10.12
C PRO A 173 6.04 -7.55 8.96
N GLY A 174 5.75 -7.06 7.76
CA GLY A 174 6.49 -7.37 6.53
C GLY A 174 6.28 -8.76 5.95
N LYS A 175 5.70 -9.70 6.69
CA LYS A 175 5.62 -11.13 6.33
C LYS A 175 4.20 -11.67 6.38
N PRO A 176 3.85 -12.67 5.55
CA PRO A 176 2.60 -13.38 5.68
C PRO A 176 2.56 -14.23 6.97
N VAL A 177 1.39 -14.35 7.58
CA VAL A 177 1.16 -15.19 8.77
C VAL A 177 1.30 -16.68 8.41
N ASN A 178 0.86 -17.05 7.20
CA ASN A 178 0.98 -18.42 6.68
C ASN A 178 1.76 -18.42 5.36
N PRO A 179 3.10 -18.46 5.38
CA PRO A 179 3.92 -18.44 4.18
C PRO A 179 3.78 -19.72 3.34
N GLN A 180 3.30 -20.83 3.93
CA GLN A 180 3.10 -22.10 3.22
C GLN A 180 1.91 -22.05 2.24
N TYR A 181 0.97 -21.13 2.42
CA TYR A 181 -0.09 -20.91 1.44
C TYR A 181 0.54 -20.33 0.17
N LYS A 182 0.47 -21.10 -0.94
CA LYS A 182 1.07 -20.70 -2.22
C LYS A 182 0.36 -19.48 -2.81
N GLU A 183 1.11 -18.69 -3.53
CA GLU A 183 0.55 -17.61 -4.36
C GLU A 183 -0.23 -18.22 -5.53
N GLU A 184 -1.32 -17.58 -5.92
CA GLU A 184 -2.26 -18.12 -6.91
C GLU A 184 -1.83 -17.79 -8.36
N PHE A 185 -0.86 -16.88 -8.54
CA PHE A 185 -0.26 -16.56 -9.84
C PHE A 185 1.08 -15.85 -9.68
#